data_357785ccbea6a6b2ebdca19a0709f3b4
#
_entry.id   357785ccbea6a6b2ebdca19a0709f3b4
#
_cell.length_a   1.000
_cell.length_b   1.000
_cell.length_c   1.000
_cell.angle_alpha   90.00
_cell.angle_beta   90.00
_cell.angle_gamma   90.00
#
_symmetry.space_group_name_H-M   'P 1'
#
loop_
_entity.id
_entity.type
_entity.pdbx_description
1 polymer ?
#
loop_
_entity_poly.entity_id
_entity_poly.type
_entity_poly.pdbx_seq_one_letter_code
_entity_poly.pdbx_strand_id
1 'polypeptide(L)'
;MLNLFLYRDEYYDGILELSAKTYLRILEWMAIIGTEVYAQSDAYWTCRIRRYLLQTLCLLEDIRMESRNPQKTRKGKSMVDIILEYIHINYSEDISLDLLCKLVHTNRTTLNRKFKAQTGFTAMEYLLHHRLKLACESLAHTNLSIAEISEAVGFKYDTYFIRQFTAKMGMSPTEYRHNTWR
;
A
#
# COMPACT_ATOMS: atom_id res chain seq x y z
N MET A 1 10.78 2.11 4.11
CA MET A 1 10.74 0.70 3.67
C MET A 1 12.06 0.18 3.06
N LEU A 2 12.84 1.00 2.37
CA LEU A 2 14.15 0.58 1.80
C LEU A 2 15.27 0.38 2.84
N ASN A 3 15.10 0.84 4.07
CA ASN A 3 16.13 0.72 5.12
C ASN A 3 16.44 -0.74 5.53
N LEU A 4 15.53 -1.67 5.29
CA LEU A 4 15.73 -3.10 5.58
C LEU A 4 16.86 -3.72 4.75
N PHE A 5 17.09 -3.17 3.54
CA PHE A 5 18.06 -3.71 2.58
C PHE A 5 19.29 -2.82 2.42
N LEU A 6 19.22 -1.54 2.75
CA LEU A 6 20.26 -0.55 2.46
C LEU A 6 21.13 -0.19 3.67
N TYR A 7 20.63 -0.33 4.91
CA TYR A 7 21.38 0.00 6.11
C TYR A 7 21.59 -1.24 6.99
N ARG A 8 22.77 -1.85 6.89
CA ARG A 8 23.25 -2.79 7.91
C ARG A 8 23.83 -1.98 9.05
N ASP A 9 23.25 -2.13 10.26
CA ASP A 9 23.90 -1.67 11.49
C ASP A 9 25.04 -2.62 11.85
N GLU A 10 26.09 -2.08 12.48
CA GLU A 10 27.22 -2.86 12.99
C GLU A 10 26.82 -3.97 13.99
N TYR A 11 25.63 -3.88 14.57
CA TYR A 11 25.10 -4.86 15.56
C TYR A 11 24.02 -5.81 14.99
N TYR A 12 23.73 -5.74 13.69
CA TYR A 12 22.72 -6.62 13.10
C TYR A 12 23.38 -7.85 12.48
N ASP A 13 23.21 -8.99 13.13
CA ASP A 13 23.72 -10.29 12.70
C ASP A 13 22.95 -10.90 11.51
N GLY A 14 21.91 -10.24 11.03
CA GLY A 14 21.07 -10.71 9.93
C GLY A 14 19.98 -11.70 10.34
N ILE A 15 19.84 -11.97 11.63
CA ILE A 15 18.86 -12.91 12.18
C ILE A 15 17.73 -12.14 12.85
N LEU A 16 16.48 -12.49 12.50
CA LEU A 16 15.26 -12.02 13.16
C LEU A 16 14.60 -13.20 13.88
N GLU A 17 14.46 -13.11 15.19
CA GLU A 17 13.69 -14.09 15.94
C GLU A 17 12.20 -13.86 15.72
N LEU A 18 11.52 -14.87 15.19
CA LEU A 18 10.09 -14.84 14.91
C LEU A 18 9.31 -15.68 15.90
N SER A 19 8.20 -15.16 16.41
CA SER A 19 7.24 -16.02 17.11
C SER A 19 6.66 -17.07 16.17
N ALA A 20 6.28 -18.24 16.67
CA ALA A 20 5.67 -19.30 15.87
C ALA A 20 4.44 -18.80 15.06
N LYS A 21 3.62 -17.94 15.67
CA LYS A 21 2.46 -17.32 15.02
C LYS A 21 2.86 -16.42 13.85
N THR A 22 3.90 -15.62 14.03
CA THR A 22 4.41 -14.71 12.99
C THR A 22 5.03 -15.50 11.83
N TYR A 23 5.81 -16.53 12.16
CA TYR A 23 6.40 -17.43 11.17
C TYR A 23 5.35 -18.08 10.28
N LEU A 24 4.30 -18.67 10.87
CA LEU A 24 3.21 -19.30 10.12
C LEU A 24 2.49 -18.31 9.22
N ARG A 25 2.26 -17.08 9.67
CA ARG A 25 1.64 -16.02 8.86
C ARG A 25 2.50 -15.64 7.65
N ILE A 26 3.81 -15.51 7.83
CA ILE A 26 4.73 -15.23 6.72
C ILE A 26 4.72 -16.37 5.71
N LEU A 27 4.75 -17.63 6.19
CA LEU A 27 4.67 -18.81 5.30
C LEU A 27 3.35 -18.82 4.49
N GLU A 28 2.23 -18.53 5.12
CA GLU A 28 0.93 -18.41 4.44
C GLU A 28 0.99 -17.33 3.31
N TRP A 29 1.49 -16.15 3.61
CA TRP A 29 1.62 -15.09 2.60
C TRP A 29 2.59 -15.44 1.48
N MET A 30 3.71 -16.10 1.79
CA MET A 30 4.64 -16.60 0.78
C MET A 30 4.03 -17.69 -0.10
N ALA A 31 3.22 -18.58 0.47
CA ALA A 31 2.48 -19.60 -0.29
C ALA A 31 1.47 -18.94 -1.24
N ILE A 32 0.73 -17.93 -0.78
CA ILE A 32 -0.19 -17.17 -1.63
C ILE A 32 0.56 -16.47 -2.76
N ILE A 33 1.68 -15.79 -2.48
CA ILE A 33 2.52 -15.18 -3.50
C ILE A 33 2.98 -16.22 -4.53
N GLY A 34 3.44 -17.38 -4.08
CA GLY A 34 3.86 -18.48 -4.97
C GLY A 34 2.74 -18.96 -5.88
N THR A 35 1.53 -19.15 -5.35
CA THR A 35 0.36 -19.55 -6.16
C THR A 35 -0.02 -18.48 -7.16
N GLU A 36 -0.02 -17.20 -6.79
CA GLU A 36 -0.32 -16.08 -7.69
C GLU A 36 0.70 -15.93 -8.82
N VAL A 37 1.99 -16.07 -8.52
CA VAL A 37 3.07 -16.05 -9.53
C VAL A 37 2.91 -17.18 -10.52
N TYR A 38 2.52 -18.37 -10.07
CA TYR A 38 2.37 -19.55 -10.93
C TYR A 38 1.07 -19.52 -11.73
N ALA A 39 -0.05 -19.18 -11.09
CA ALA A 39 -1.37 -19.27 -11.70
C ALA A 39 -1.65 -18.12 -12.69
N GLN A 40 -1.24 -16.89 -12.36
CA GLN A 40 -1.51 -15.66 -13.15
C GLN A 40 -2.95 -15.63 -13.71
N SER A 41 -3.90 -16.03 -12.85
CA SER A 41 -5.27 -16.40 -13.25
C SER A 41 -6.12 -15.22 -13.74
N ASP A 42 -5.75 -13.99 -13.42
CA ASP A 42 -6.45 -12.77 -13.80
C ASP A 42 -5.49 -11.56 -13.83
N ALA A 43 -5.98 -10.39 -14.23
CA ALA A 43 -5.20 -9.15 -14.31
C ALA A 43 -4.74 -8.61 -12.92
N TYR A 44 -5.25 -9.15 -11.82
CA TYR A 44 -5.01 -8.67 -10.45
C TYR A 44 -3.90 -9.41 -9.71
N TRP A 45 -3.33 -10.49 -10.26
CA TRP A 45 -2.30 -11.27 -9.59
C TRP A 45 -1.11 -10.42 -9.11
N THR A 46 -0.69 -9.43 -9.88
CA THR A 46 0.40 -8.50 -9.51
C THR A 46 0.03 -7.62 -8.31
N CYS A 47 -1.22 -7.18 -8.22
CA CYS A 47 -1.72 -6.39 -7.09
C CYS A 47 -1.79 -7.23 -5.81
N ARG A 48 -2.21 -8.50 -5.92
CA ARG A 48 -2.23 -9.45 -4.81
C ARG A 48 -0.83 -9.76 -4.31
N ILE A 49 0.13 -10.03 -5.20
CA ILE A 49 1.54 -10.22 -4.84
C ILE A 49 2.08 -8.99 -4.12
N ARG A 50 1.88 -7.79 -4.68
CA ARG A 50 2.33 -6.53 -4.06
C ARG A 50 1.76 -6.37 -2.65
N ARG A 51 0.47 -6.66 -2.46
CA ARG A 51 -0.18 -6.61 -1.14
C ARG A 51 0.54 -7.49 -0.12
N TYR A 52 0.73 -8.77 -0.42
CA TYR A 52 1.36 -9.72 0.51
C TYR A 52 2.83 -9.44 0.74
N LEU A 53 3.57 -8.98 -0.28
CA LEU A 53 4.95 -8.52 -0.11
C LEU A 53 5.04 -7.33 0.84
N LEU A 54 4.19 -6.32 0.65
CA LEU A 54 4.16 -5.15 1.54
C LEU A 54 3.79 -5.53 2.97
N GLN A 55 2.79 -6.39 3.16
CA GLN A 55 2.43 -6.89 4.50
C GLN A 55 3.61 -7.60 5.17
N THR A 56 4.33 -8.46 4.44
CA THR A 56 5.50 -9.16 4.95
C THR A 56 6.61 -8.18 5.33
N LEU A 57 6.92 -7.20 4.47
CA LEU A 57 7.95 -6.21 4.73
C LEU A 57 7.61 -5.31 5.91
N CYS A 58 6.36 -4.87 6.04
CA CYS A 58 5.91 -4.08 7.20
C CYS A 58 6.05 -4.89 8.50
N LEU A 59 5.63 -6.16 8.49
CA LEU A 59 5.73 -7.04 9.66
C LEU A 59 7.19 -7.27 10.08
N LEU A 60 8.09 -7.51 9.12
CA LEU A 60 9.52 -7.69 9.39
C LEU A 60 10.16 -6.41 9.94
N GLU A 61 9.80 -5.22 9.40
CA GLU A 61 10.27 -3.93 9.90
C GLU A 61 9.80 -3.68 11.33
N ASP A 62 8.54 -4.00 11.66
CA ASP A 62 8.01 -3.89 13.02
C ASP A 62 8.81 -4.74 14.00
N ILE A 63 9.08 -6.02 13.65
CA ILE A 63 9.85 -6.95 14.50
C ILE A 63 11.28 -6.44 14.68
N ARG A 64 11.90 -5.95 13.60
CA ARG A 64 13.25 -5.36 13.65
C ARG A 64 13.29 -4.15 14.58
N MET A 65 12.29 -3.29 14.51
CA MET A 65 12.20 -2.11 15.39
C MET A 65 11.94 -2.48 16.83
N GLU A 66 11.14 -3.52 17.09
CA GLU A 66 10.94 -4.07 18.44
C GLU A 66 12.23 -4.61 19.06
N SER A 67 13.00 -5.36 18.29
CA SER A 67 14.29 -5.90 18.74
C SER A 67 15.31 -4.81 19.08
N ARG A 68 15.26 -3.66 18.36
CA ARG A 68 16.20 -2.54 18.56
C ARG A 68 15.90 -1.66 19.76
N ASN A 69 14.63 -1.47 20.08
CA ASN A 69 14.25 -0.55 21.16
C ASN A 69 12.92 -0.93 21.82
N PRO A 70 12.96 -1.89 22.76
CA PRO A 70 11.75 -2.38 23.44
C PRO A 70 10.99 -1.28 24.21
N GLN A 71 11.63 -0.13 24.49
CA GLN A 71 10.97 1.01 25.14
C GLN A 71 10.26 1.95 24.13
N LYS A 72 10.69 2.00 22.88
CA LYS A 72 10.08 2.86 21.84
C LYS A 72 8.79 2.27 21.27
N THR A 73 8.67 0.94 21.29
CA THR A 73 7.46 0.19 20.87
C THR A 73 6.30 0.35 21.86
N ARG A 74 6.54 0.78 23.09
CA ARG A 74 5.49 1.15 24.06
C ARG A 74 4.75 2.46 23.71
N LYS A 75 5.31 3.31 22.83
CA LYS A 75 4.54 4.33 22.11
C LYS A 75 3.98 3.65 20.87
N GLY A 76 2.77 3.10 20.99
CA GLY A 76 2.04 2.48 19.90
C GLY A 76 2.09 3.34 18.61
N LYS A 77 2.00 2.70 17.44
CA LYS A 77 1.94 3.39 16.13
C LYS A 77 0.99 4.59 16.25
N SER A 78 1.37 5.73 15.69
CA SER A 78 0.47 6.87 15.67
C SER A 78 -0.80 6.50 14.88
N MET A 79 -1.91 7.14 15.18
CA MET A 79 -3.15 6.97 14.42
C MET A 79 -2.93 7.14 12.91
N VAL A 80 -2.06 8.07 12.52
CA VAL A 80 -1.76 8.35 11.12
C VAL A 80 -0.95 7.22 10.50
N ASP A 81 0.02 6.65 11.22
CA ASP A 81 0.83 5.53 10.74
C ASP A 81 -0.03 4.28 10.48
N ILE A 82 -0.98 4.00 11.38
CA ILE A 82 -1.94 2.89 11.21
C ILE A 82 -2.78 3.09 9.93
N ILE A 83 -3.27 4.30 9.69
CA ILE A 83 -4.07 4.61 8.50
C ILE A 83 -3.24 4.52 7.23
N LEU A 84 -2.00 5.04 7.24
CA LEU A 84 -1.09 4.97 6.09
C LEU A 84 -0.79 3.52 5.71
N GLU A 85 -0.47 2.69 6.70
CA GLU A 85 -0.22 1.27 6.50
C GLU A 85 -1.47 0.58 5.94
N TYR A 86 -2.64 0.84 6.52
CA TYR A 86 -3.90 0.27 6.04
C TYR A 86 -4.19 0.65 4.59
N ILE A 87 -4.00 1.93 4.22
CA ILE A 87 -4.18 2.41 2.84
C ILE A 87 -3.20 1.71 1.90
N HIS A 88 -1.91 1.63 2.26
CA HIS A 88 -0.89 1.02 1.39
C HIS A 88 -1.13 -0.48 1.15
N ILE A 89 -1.71 -1.18 2.11
CA ILE A 89 -1.99 -2.61 2.01
C ILE A 89 -3.32 -2.87 1.25
N ASN A 90 -4.33 -2.04 1.49
CA ASN A 90 -5.70 -2.31 1.04
C ASN A 90 -6.21 -1.30 -0.01
N TYR A 91 -5.33 -0.55 -0.67
CA TYR A 91 -5.72 0.52 -1.61
C TYR A 91 -6.69 0.08 -2.71
N SER A 92 -6.66 -1.17 -3.14
CA SER A 92 -7.56 -1.73 -4.15
C SER A 92 -8.97 -2.02 -3.61
N GLU A 93 -9.16 -2.06 -2.31
CA GLU A 93 -10.45 -2.35 -1.66
C GLU A 93 -11.32 -1.09 -1.53
N ASP A 94 -12.60 -1.29 -1.21
CA ASP A 94 -13.52 -0.17 -0.95
C ASP A 94 -13.25 0.47 0.42
N ILE A 95 -12.34 1.43 0.46
CA ILE A 95 -11.98 2.17 1.67
C ILE A 95 -12.87 3.39 1.81
N SER A 96 -13.64 3.44 2.90
CA SER A 96 -14.43 4.62 3.28
C SER A 96 -13.80 5.37 4.48
N LEU A 97 -14.11 6.67 4.60
CA LEU A 97 -13.65 7.45 5.74
C LEU A 97 -14.17 6.88 7.07
N ASP A 98 -15.38 6.30 7.07
CA ASP A 98 -15.97 5.68 8.27
C ASP A 98 -15.23 4.40 8.68
N LEU A 99 -14.78 3.61 7.70
CA LEU A 99 -13.94 2.45 7.96
C LEU A 99 -12.64 2.88 8.65
N LEU A 100 -11.98 3.92 8.14
CA LEU A 100 -10.75 4.45 8.75
C LEU A 100 -10.99 5.01 10.15
N CYS A 101 -12.12 5.70 10.37
CA CYS A 101 -12.50 6.18 11.69
C CYS A 101 -12.69 5.05 12.70
N LYS A 102 -13.35 3.96 12.29
CA LYS A 102 -13.55 2.77 13.13
C LYS A 102 -12.22 2.08 13.45
N LEU A 103 -11.31 1.97 12.47
CA LEU A 103 -10.01 1.35 12.63
C LEU A 103 -9.18 1.99 13.76
N VAL A 104 -9.24 3.31 13.87
CA VAL A 104 -8.44 4.07 14.85
C VAL A 104 -9.28 4.69 15.97
N HIS A 105 -10.54 4.26 16.14
CA HIS A 105 -11.46 4.69 17.19
C HIS A 105 -11.56 6.22 17.32
N THR A 106 -11.76 6.93 16.21
CA THR A 106 -11.84 8.40 16.18
C THR A 106 -12.99 8.90 15.30
N ASN A 107 -13.27 10.20 15.33
CA ASN A 107 -14.24 10.84 14.45
C ASN A 107 -13.57 11.43 13.19
N ARG A 108 -14.40 11.70 12.15
CA ARG A 108 -13.96 12.19 10.82
C ARG A 108 -13.16 13.49 10.92
N THR A 109 -13.56 14.42 11.77
CA THR A 109 -12.92 15.74 11.95
C THR A 109 -11.52 15.59 12.53
N THR A 110 -11.38 14.82 13.61
CA THR A 110 -10.09 14.57 14.26
C THR A 110 -9.15 13.80 13.36
N LEU A 111 -9.67 12.78 12.66
CA LEU A 111 -8.87 11.99 11.70
C LEU A 111 -8.29 12.91 10.62
N ASN A 112 -9.15 13.63 9.89
CA ASN A 112 -8.71 14.48 8.79
C ASN A 112 -7.76 15.58 9.26
N ARG A 113 -7.99 16.20 10.41
CA ARG A 113 -7.11 17.23 10.98
C ARG A 113 -5.71 16.68 11.25
N LYS A 114 -5.61 15.55 11.98
CA LYS A 114 -4.31 14.95 12.34
C LYS A 114 -3.61 14.38 11.11
N PHE A 115 -4.35 13.70 10.23
CA PHE A 115 -3.80 13.12 9.02
C PHE A 115 -3.26 14.21 8.09
N LYS A 116 -4.03 15.30 7.86
CA LYS A 116 -3.59 16.43 7.04
C LYS A 116 -2.40 17.18 7.65
N ALA A 117 -2.34 17.31 8.98
CA ALA A 117 -1.20 17.94 9.65
C ALA A 117 0.11 17.17 9.43
N GLN A 118 0.06 15.84 9.30
CA GLN A 118 1.25 15.00 9.13
C GLN A 118 1.60 14.74 7.66
N THR A 119 0.60 14.60 6.78
CA THR A 119 0.78 14.18 5.37
C THR A 119 0.56 15.30 4.35
N GLY A 120 -0.05 16.40 4.74
CA GLY A 120 -0.50 17.47 3.84
C GLY A 120 -1.85 17.22 3.16
N PHE A 121 -2.40 16.02 3.23
CA PHE A 121 -3.65 15.60 2.58
C PHE A 121 -4.66 15.06 3.59
N THR A 122 -5.94 15.08 3.25
CA THR A 122 -6.93 14.25 3.95
C THR A 122 -6.69 12.77 3.62
N ALA A 123 -7.21 11.85 4.44
CA ALA A 123 -7.00 10.42 4.22
C ALA A 123 -7.54 9.93 2.86
N MET A 124 -8.70 10.45 2.42
CA MET A 124 -9.28 10.09 1.13
C MET A 124 -8.55 10.71 -0.06
N GLU A 125 -8.03 11.94 0.07
CA GLU A 125 -7.15 12.55 -0.94
C GLU A 125 -5.85 11.77 -1.06
N TYR A 126 -5.28 11.34 0.05
CA TYR A 126 -4.07 10.51 0.06
C TYR A 126 -4.30 9.16 -0.65
N LEU A 127 -5.42 8.48 -0.35
CA LEU A 127 -5.81 7.25 -1.04
C LEU A 127 -5.92 7.47 -2.55
N LEU A 128 -6.60 8.55 -2.97
CA LEU A 128 -6.74 8.90 -4.39
C LEU A 128 -5.36 9.11 -5.04
N HIS A 129 -4.48 9.89 -4.41
CA HIS A 129 -3.12 10.12 -4.90
C HIS A 129 -2.33 8.81 -5.02
N HIS A 130 -2.43 7.94 -4.03
CA HIS A 130 -1.75 6.65 -4.02
C HIS A 130 -2.22 5.76 -5.17
N ARG A 131 -3.54 5.65 -5.38
CA ARG A 131 -4.14 4.91 -6.51
C ARG A 131 -3.69 5.44 -7.86
N LEU A 132 -3.71 6.76 -8.05
CA LEU A 132 -3.29 7.37 -9.31
C LEU A 132 -1.79 7.17 -9.57
N LYS A 133 -0.94 7.23 -8.54
CA LYS A 133 0.49 6.90 -8.67
C LYS A 133 0.69 5.47 -9.17
N LEU A 134 0.00 4.49 -8.58
CA LEU A 134 0.07 3.10 -9.01
C LEU A 134 -0.48 2.89 -10.43
N ALA A 135 -1.53 3.64 -10.80
CA ALA A 135 -2.04 3.63 -12.16
C ALA A 135 -0.99 4.14 -13.17
N CYS A 136 -0.25 5.21 -12.85
CA CYS A 136 0.85 5.70 -13.69
C CYS A 136 1.94 4.63 -13.88
N GLU A 137 2.33 3.94 -12.82
CA GLU A 137 3.29 2.84 -12.88
C GLU A 137 2.78 1.68 -13.76
N SER A 138 1.50 1.32 -13.62
CA SER A 138 0.89 0.26 -14.43
C SER A 138 0.77 0.66 -15.91
N LEU A 139 0.40 1.92 -16.19
CA LEU A 139 0.35 2.46 -17.56
C LEU A 139 1.72 2.46 -18.23
N ALA A 140 2.78 2.73 -17.48
CA ALA A 140 4.15 2.79 -17.99
C ALA A 140 4.78 1.42 -18.23
N HIS A 141 4.38 0.38 -17.47
CA HIS A 141 5.12 -0.88 -17.43
C HIS A 141 4.29 -2.12 -17.80
N THR A 142 3.00 -1.97 -18.11
CA THR A 142 2.13 -3.10 -18.45
C THR A 142 1.25 -2.82 -19.67
N ASN A 143 0.82 -3.90 -20.34
CA ASN A 143 -0.14 -3.85 -21.45
C ASN A 143 -1.61 -3.96 -21.01
N LEU A 144 -1.90 -3.85 -19.70
CA LEU A 144 -3.26 -3.91 -19.19
C LEU A 144 -4.12 -2.82 -19.82
N SER A 145 -5.37 -3.12 -20.10
CA SER A 145 -6.35 -2.13 -20.56
C SER A 145 -6.58 -1.04 -19.51
N ILE A 146 -7.14 0.09 -19.91
CA ILE A 146 -7.47 1.18 -18.97
C ILE A 146 -8.49 0.71 -17.92
N ALA A 147 -9.44 -0.14 -18.32
CA ALA A 147 -10.43 -0.73 -17.43
C ALA A 147 -9.77 -1.66 -16.39
N GLU A 148 -8.90 -2.56 -16.82
CA GLU A 148 -8.16 -3.45 -15.91
C GLU A 148 -7.29 -2.67 -14.93
N ILE A 149 -6.61 -1.61 -15.36
CA ILE A 149 -5.84 -0.74 -14.47
C ILE A 149 -6.74 -0.02 -13.47
N SER A 150 -7.86 0.55 -13.94
CA SER A 150 -8.85 1.23 -13.11
C SER A 150 -9.32 0.33 -11.96
N GLU A 151 -9.72 -0.88 -12.27
CA GLU A 151 -10.17 -1.88 -11.31
C GLU A 151 -9.03 -2.32 -10.38
N ALA A 152 -7.86 -2.65 -10.93
CA ALA A 152 -6.69 -3.09 -10.17
C ALA A 152 -6.22 -2.08 -9.11
N VAL A 153 -6.35 -0.78 -9.39
CA VAL A 153 -6.01 0.25 -8.41
C VAL A 153 -7.19 0.66 -7.51
N GLY A 154 -8.35 0.00 -7.64
CA GLY A 154 -9.47 0.11 -6.71
C GLY A 154 -10.51 1.17 -7.08
N PHE A 155 -10.65 1.54 -8.35
CA PHE A 155 -11.78 2.36 -8.81
C PHE A 155 -12.95 1.47 -9.20
N LYS A 156 -14.13 1.81 -8.72
CA LYS A 156 -15.36 1.08 -9.02
C LYS A 156 -15.89 1.34 -10.44
N TYR A 157 -15.58 2.52 -11.01
CA TYR A 157 -16.05 2.96 -12.32
C TYR A 157 -14.94 3.60 -13.12
N ASP A 158 -14.69 3.14 -14.33
CA ASP A 158 -13.64 3.65 -15.22
C ASP A 158 -13.83 5.11 -15.58
N THR A 159 -15.06 5.56 -15.74
CA THR A 159 -15.38 6.96 -16.03
C THR A 159 -14.94 7.88 -14.89
N TYR A 160 -15.06 7.43 -13.63
CA TYR A 160 -14.58 8.18 -12.48
C TYR A 160 -13.05 8.18 -12.43
N PHE A 161 -12.41 7.02 -12.67
CA PHE A 161 -10.96 6.91 -12.78
C PHE A 161 -10.40 7.87 -13.82
N ILE A 162 -10.88 7.79 -15.08
CA ILE A 162 -10.41 8.63 -16.19
C ILE A 162 -10.53 10.12 -15.84
N ARG A 163 -11.66 10.52 -15.26
CA ARG A 163 -11.88 11.91 -14.82
C ARG A 163 -10.88 12.35 -13.75
N GLN A 164 -10.65 11.53 -12.70
CA GLN A 164 -9.71 11.84 -11.64
C GLN A 164 -8.26 11.86 -12.13
N PHE A 165 -7.90 10.90 -12.99
CA PHE A 165 -6.59 10.82 -13.60
C PHE A 165 -6.30 12.05 -14.45
N THR A 166 -7.22 12.41 -15.38
CA THR A 166 -7.09 13.57 -16.25
C THR A 166 -6.99 14.86 -15.45
N ALA A 167 -7.81 15.03 -14.42
CA ALA A 167 -7.77 16.21 -13.55
C ALA A 167 -6.44 16.37 -12.81
N LYS A 168 -5.78 15.26 -12.45
CA LYS A 168 -4.51 15.29 -11.69
C LYS A 168 -3.27 15.29 -12.56
N MET A 169 -3.29 14.60 -13.70
CA MET A 169 -2.12 14.44 -14.60
C MET A 169 -2.14 15.41 -15.78
N GLY A 170 -3.25 16.12 -16.00
CA GLY A 170 -3.40 17.05 -17.14
C GLY A 170 -3.61 16.37 -18.49
N MET A 171 -3.64 15.03 -18.54
CA MET A 171 -3.86 14.23 -19.76
C MET A 171 -4.60 12.94 -19.44
N SER A 172 -5.24 12.33 -20.42
CA SER A 172 -5.95 11.06 -20.25
C SER A 172 -4.99 9.89 -19.98
N PRO A 173 -5.46 8.79 -19.34
CA PRO A 173 -4.64 7.60 -19.15
C PRO A 173 -4.04 7.04 -20.45
N THR A 174 -4.79 7.10 -21.54
CA THR A 174 -4.33 6.63 -22.87
C THR A 174 -3.20 7.52 -23.42
N GLU A 175 -3.34 8.83 -23.33
CA GLU A 175 -2.29 9.78 -23.71
C GLU A 175 -1.05 9.61 -22.84
N TYR A 176 -1.22 9.42 -21.53
CA TYR A 176 -0.13 9.16 -20.59
C TYR A 176 0.67 7.93 -20.98
N ARG A 177 0.01 6.81 -21.28
CA ARG A 177 0.65 5.58 -21.76
C ARG A 177 1.44 5.84 -23.04
N HIS A 178 0.83 6.50 -24.01
CA HIS A 178 1.49 6.76 -25.30
C HIS A 178 2.74 7.63 -25.16
N ASN A 179 2.72 8.60 -24.24
CA ASN A 179 3.85 9.47 -23.97
C ASN A 179 5.00 8.78 -23.20
N THR A 180 4.68 7.75 -22.41
CA THR A 180 5.66 7.03 -21.59
C THR A 180 6.38 5.93 -22.36
N TRP A 181 5.79 5.43 -23.44
CA TRP A 181 6.36 4.36 -24.28
C TRP A 181 7.17 4.89 -25.48
N ARG A 182 7.43 6.18 -25.53
CA ARG A 182 8.38 6.80 -26.44
C ARG A 182 9.77 6.91 -25.84
#